data_d642edfb63b82c446761564f7eccdf27
#
_entry.id   d642edfb63b82c446761564f7eccdf27
#
_cell.length_a   1.000
_cell.length_b   1.000
_cell.length_c   1.000
_cell.angle_alpha   90.00
_cell.angle_beta   90.00
_cell.angle_gamma   90.00
#
_symmetry.space_group_name_H-M   'P 1'
#
loop_
_entity.id
_entity.type
_entity.pdbx_description
1 polymer ?
#
loop_
_entity_poly.entity_id
_entity_poly.type
_entity_poly.pdbx_seq_one_letter_code
_entity_poly.pdbx_strand_id
1 'polypeptide(L)'
;MIMRYLFFILLPVLSFSQKYDPQKIEHGKRGNEYRVWIYFTDKNGSEMVTVSQKAIERRNKNNVLSNHLWYDLKVSPIYQNEIASLGLTTRNESRWLNAISVICSKPDLDRLSALPFVDKIAPVLGYKKPTIQLHGDISPDSRDFDYGNAQAQIEQINVHELHNQGYTGEGIRILLLDTGFDLSHSALDGINVIAQWDVINDDNETANETEEEDNNNQDYHGTAVLSTIAANAPGELIGVAFDAEFLLAKTEDTSQEVQQEEDDYVSGLEWGEANGADVVSTSLGYLDWYEYSDLDGNTAVTTNGIDIAVGLGMVCVTAAGNEGNDDWYYIIAPADADSVISVGAVEESGEIASFSSHGPTADGRIKPEVCARGRQTWCISPNTTTNYSQMSGTSLSCPLVGGAAALIRQAKPDWTAMEVREAIIMTASMADSANNTYGYGIMNAAAAVGYETTSAIDQTNFSPDQYNLLNIYPNPFNPSLTIQVSTRPGANLNVDVFSYDGRFIANLYSGKQFTKVQTLNWKPENIPSGIYFIRSSVSGKEQFKKVTFIK
;
A
#
# COMPACT_ATOMS: atom_id res chain seq x y z
N MET A 1 32.17 35.98 -62.76
CA MET A 1 32.52 35.41 -61.43
C MET A 1 31.22 35.41 -60.60
N ILE A 2 30.47 34.29 -60.64
CA ILE A 2 29.14 34.18 -60.06
C ILE A 2 29.31 33.36 -58.77
N MET A 3 29.14 34.06 -57.63
CA MET A 3 29.23 33.48 -56.30
C MET A 3 27.88 32.82 -55.94
N ARG A 4 27.83 31.47 -55.88
CA ARG A 4 26.67 30.68 -55.45
C ARG A 4 26.68 30.68 -53.92
N TYR A 5 25.64 31.28 -53.28
CA TYR A 5 25.33 31.12 -51.89
C TYR A 5 24.60 29.79 -51.69
N LEU A 6 25.22 28.85 -50.95
CA LEU A 6 24.57 27.66 -50.44
C LEU A 6 23.84 28.09 -49.12
N PHE A 7 22.51 28.09 -49.16
CA PHE A 7 21.69 28.17 -47.94
C PHE A 7 21.65 26.79 -47.30
N PHE A 8 22.34 26.62 -46.17
CA PHE A 8 22.11 25.48 -45.28
C PHE A 8 20.83 25.76 -44.47
N ILE A 9 19.75 25.05 -44.81
CA ILE A 9 18.56 24.98 -43.94
C ILE A 9 18.92 24.07 -42.79
N LEU A 10 19.25 24.63 -41.62
CA LEU A 10 19.23 23.91 -40.36
C LEU A 10 17.77 23.60 -39.99
N LEU A 11 17.31 22.38 -40.29
CA LEU A 11 16.10 21.85 -39.66
C LEU A 11 16.40 21.66 -38.16
N PRO A 12 15.59 22.23 -37.26
CA PRO A 12 15.73 21.94 -35.87
C PRO A 12 15.47 20.44 -35.67
N VAL A 13 16.47 19.70 -35.25
CA VAL A 13 16.29 18.36 -34.71
C VAL A 13 15.51 18.56 -33.40
N LEU A 14 14.20 18.36 -33.44
CA LEU A 14 13.40 18.21 -32.24
C LEU A 14 13.92 16.96 -31.53
N SER A 15 14.81 17.13 -30.58
CA SER A 15 15.17 16.07 -29.64
C SER A 15 13.94 15.83 -28.76
N PHE A 16 13.14 14.84 -29.11
CA PHE A 16 12.12 14.32 -28.18
C PHE A 16 12.89 13.78 -26.97
N SER A 17 12.65 14.35 -25.81
CA SER A 17 13.13 13.83 -24.56
C SER A 17 12.55 12.43 -24.40
N GLN A 18 13.40 11.44 -24.22
CA GLN A 18 13.03 10.05 -23.96
C GLN A 18 12.28 10.00 -22.63
N LYS A 19 11.04 9.48 -22.61
CA LYS A 19 10.17 9.45 -21.42
C LYS A 19 10.34 8.20 -20.57
N TYR A 20 11.44 7.50 -20.75
CA TYR A 20 11.85 6.34 -19.94
C TYR A 20 13.36 6.37 -19.69
N ASP A 21 13.77 5.77 -18.59
CA ASP A 21 15.17 5.50 -18.29
C ASP A 21 15.64 4.27 -19.09
N PRO A 22 16.64 4.40 -19.98
CA PRO A 22 17.13 3.29 -20.79
C PRO A 22 17.72 2.12 -20.01
N GLN A 23 18.18 2.33 -18.78
CA GLN A 23 18.72 1.28 -17.92
C GLN A 23 17.58 0.59 -17.16
N LYS A 24 16.71 1.36 -16.50
CA LYS A 24 15.58 0.83 -15.72
C LYS A 24 14.56 0.08 -16.59
N ILE A 25 14.33 0.52 -17.85
CA ILE A 25 13.34 -0.13 -18.73
C ILE A 25 13.72 -1.57 -19.09
N GLU A 26 15.02 -1.92 -19.06
CA GLU A 26 15.48 -3.29 -19.32
C GLU A 26 14.99 -4.29 -18.25
N HIS A 27 14.60 -3.83 -17.06
CA HIS A 27 13.99 -4.66 -16.03
C HIS A 27 12.59 -5.18 -16.43
N GLY A 28 11.86 -4.44 -17.27
CA GLY A 28 10.59 -4.87 -17.86
C GLY A 28 10.74 -5.84 -19.05
N LYS A 29 11.98 -6.21 -19.44
CA LYS A 29 12.23 -7.01 -20.64
C LYS A 29 11.92 -8.49 -20.43
N ARG A 30 11.20 -9.08 -21.40
CA ARG A 30 10.84 -10.49 -21.48
C ARG A 30 11.15 -10.99 -22.89
N GLY A 31 12.25 -11.71 -23.06
CA GLY A 31 12.70 -12.11 -24.40
C GLY A 31 12.95 -10.90 -25.29
N ASN A 32 12.13 -10.70 -26.31
CA ASN A 32 12.23 -9.57 -27.27
C ASN A 32 11.21 -8.45 -26.99
N GLU A 33 10.38 -8.58 -25.97
CA GLU A 33 9.31 -7.66 -25.61
C GLU A 33 9.60 -7.00 -24.25
N TYR A 34 8.87 -5.92 -23.97
CA TYR A 34 8.94 -5.15 -22.72
C TYR A 34 7.54 -5.07 -22.13
N ARG A 35 7.41 -5.33 -20.85
CA ARG A 35 6.21 -4.99 -20.05
C ARG A 35 6.45 -3.66 -19.40
N VAL A 36 5.55 -2.72 -19.66
CA VAL A 36 5.74 -1.34 -19.20
C VAL A 36 4.43 -0.70 -18.76
N TRP A 37 4.54 0.11 -17.73
CA TRP A 37 3.57 1.12 -17.38
C TRP A 37 3.72 2.34 -18.28
N ILE A 38 2.62 2.83 -18.82
CA ILE A 38 2.50 4.09 -19.55
C ILE A 38 1.67 5.04 -18.70
N TYR A 39 2.32 6.03 -18.10
CA TYR A 39 1.67 7.05 -17.27
C TYR A 39 1.21 8.20 -18.15
N PHE A 40 0.03 8.74 -17.86
CA PHE A 40 -0.57 9.83 -18.63
C PHE A 40 -0.49 11.16 -17.90
N THR A 41 -0.46 12.25 -18.66
CA THR A 41 -0.36 13.62 -18.14
C THR A 41 -1.62 14.08 -17.41
N ASP A 42 -2.78 13.56 -17.79
CA ASP A 42 -4.09 13.92 -17.25
C ASP A 42 -5.14 12.81 -17.53
N LYS A 43 -6.38 13.05 -17.14
CA LYS A 43 -7.51 12.14 -17.31
C LYS A 43 -8.59 12.73 -18.23
N ASN A 44 -8.19 13.33 -19.32
CA ASN A 44 -9.11 13.99 -20.25
C ASN A 44 -10.17 13.03 -20.81
N GLY A 45 -11.44 13.40 -20.69
CA GLY A 45 -12.57 12.61 -21.17
C GLY A 45 -12.93 11.40 -20.32
N SER A 46 -12.37 11.29 -19.11
CA SER A 46 -12.61 10.16 -18.21
C SER A 46 -13.96 10.24 -17.51
N GLU A 47 -14.51 9.08 -17.24
CA GLU A 47 -15.71 8.89 -16.41
C GLU A 47 -15.31 8.50 -14.98
N MET A 48 -16.24 8.74 -14.04
CA MET A 48 -16.04 8.29 -12.65
C MET A 48 -16.38 6.80 -12.50
N VAL A 49 -15.62 6.11 -11.68
CA VAL A 49 -15.98 4.77 -11.21
C VAL A 49 -17.06 4.86 -10.14
N THR A 50 -17.86 3.81 -10.03
CA THR A 50 -18.79 3.66 -8.90
C THR A 50 -18.05 3.01 -7.74
N VAL A 51 -18.06 3.66 -6.58
CA VAL A 51 -17.55 3.09 -5.33
C VAL A 51 -18.73 2.74 -4.41
N SER A 52 -18.55 1.72 -3.58
CA SER A 52 -19.60 1.27 -2.67
C SER A 52 -19.94 2.32 -1.60
N GLN A 53 -21.13 2.23 -1.04
CA GLN A 53 -21.55 3.10 0.05
C GLN A 53 -20.60 2.98 1.27
N LYS A 54 -20.10 1.76 1.53
CA LYS A 54 -19.14 1.49 2.61
C LYS A 54 -17.80 2.20 2.37
N ALA A 55 -17.31 2.24 1.12
CA ALA A 55 -16.11 3.02 0.76
C ALA A 55 -16.32 4.53 1.02
N ILE A 56 -17.47 5.06 0.63
CA ILE A 56 -17.84 6.47 0.87
C ILE A 56 -17.85 6.78 2.38
N GLU A 57 -18.46 5.92 3.19
CA GLU A 57 -18.51 6.07 4.65
C GLU A 57 -17.12 6.03 5.29
N ARG A 58 -16.27 5.08 4.89
CA ARG A 58 -14.87 5.01 5.33
C ARG A 58 -14.11 6.28 4.97
N ARG A 59 -14.20 6.75 3.73
CA ARG A 59 -13.54 7.97 3.26
C ARG A 59 -14.00 9.20 4.05
N ASN A 60 -15.29 9.30 4.35
CA ASN A 60 -15.84 10.39 5.16
C ASN A 60 -15.26 10.39 6.57
N LYS A 61 -15.13 9.24 7.23
CA LYS A 61 -14.49 9.10 8.56
C LYS A 61 -13.02 9.55 8.53
N ASN A 62 -12.32 9.31 7.44
CA ASN A 62 -10.94 9.71 7.25
C ASN A 62 -10.79 11.16 6.71
N ASN A 63 -11.86 11.95 6.70
CA ASN A 63 -11.91 13.32 6.16
C ASN A 63 -11.49 13.42 4.67
N VAL A 64 -11.60 12.33 3.93
CA VAL A 64 -11.38 12.30 2.48
C VAL A 64 -12.59 12.92 1.81
N LEU A 65 -12.40 14.02 1.09
CA LEU A 65 -13.49 14.70 0.39
C LEU A 65 -14.08 13.81 -0.70
N SER A 66 -15.32 13.38 -0.54
CA SER A 66 -15.96 12.30 -1.28
C SER A 66 -16.42 12.63 -2.70
N ASN A 67 -16.43 13.90 -3.11
CA ASN A 67 -16.95 14.28 -4.41
C ASN A 67 -15.81 14.73 -5.34
N HIS A 68 -15.62 14.01 -6.44
CA HIS A 68 -14.66 14.31 -7.50
C HIS A 68 -13.19 14.07 -7.12
N LEU A 69 -12.89 12.96 -6.43
CA LEU A 69 -11.50 12.58 -6.23
C LEU A 69 -10.86 12.20 -7.58
N TRP A 70 -9.64 12.66 -7.79
CA TRP A 70 -8.80 12.25 -8.93
C TRP A 70 -8.74 10.71 -9.07
N TYR A 71 -8.67 10.01 -7.94
CA TYR A 71 -8.59 8.56 -7.87
C TYR A 71 -9.87 7.81 -8.28
N ASP A 72 -11.00 8.51 -8.41
CA ASP A 72 -12.27 7.93 -8.88
C ASP A 72 -12.48 8.11 -10.39
N LEU A 73 -11.65 8.91 -11.04
CA LEU A 73 -11.69 9.04 -12.50
C LEU A 73 -10.92 7.87 -13.12
N LYS A 74 -11.53 7.18 -14.08
CA LYS A 74 -10.85 6.18 -14.91
C LYS A 74 -9.67 6.79 -15.65
N VAL A 75 -8.82 5.97 -16.20
CA VAL A 75 -7.82 6.40 -17.18
C VAL A 75 -8.53 6.92 -18.44
N SER A 76 -7.95 7.92 -19.10
CA SER A 76 -8.54 8.53 -20.30
C SER A 76 -8.82 7.50 -21.39
N PRO A 77 -10.08 7.28 -21.79
CA PRO A 77 -10.41 6.37 -22.88
C PRO A 77 -9.89 6.87 -24.23
N ILE A 78 -9.67 8.19 -24.36
CA ILE A 78 -9.09 8.79 -25.56
C ILE A 78 -7.65 8.31 -25.72
N TYR A 79 -6.87 8.34 -24.64
CA TYR A 79 -5.46 7.91 -24.65
C TYR A 79 -5.32 6.39 -24.82
N GLN A 80 -6.20 5.62 -24.18
CA GLN A 80 -6.24 4.17 -24.37
C GLN A 80 -6.54 3.79 -25.83
N ASN A 81 -7.52 4.43 -26.45
CA ASN A 81 -7.85 4.20 -27.86
C ASN A 81 -6.70 4.56 -28.79
N GLU A 82 -5.96 5.62 -28.49
CA GLU A 82 -4.80 6.01 -29.28
C GLU A 82 -3.65 5.01 -29.15
N ILE A 83 -3.39 4.50 -27.94
CA ILE A 83 -2.43 3.41 -27.70
C ILE A 83 -2.87 2.13 -28.45
N ALA A 84 -4.14 1.76 -28.37
CA ALA A 84 -4.68 0.60 -29.09
C ALA A 84 -4.54 0.74 -30.62
N SER A 85 -4.66 1.94 -31.16
CA SER A 85 -4.46 2.22 -32.59
C SER A 85 -3.03 1.96 -33.07
N LEU A 86 -2.05 1.93 -32.14
CA LEU A 86 -0.66 1.53 -32.41
C LEU A 86 -0.48 0.01 -32.49
N GLY A 87 -1.55 -0.77 -32.25
CA GLY A 87 -1.52 -2.22 -32.21
C GLY A 87 -1.10 -2.81 -30.85
N LEU A 88 -1.14 -1.98 -29.79
CA LEU A 88 -0.82 -2.39 -28.43
C LEU A 88 -2.11 -2.69 -27.64
N THR A 89 -2.09 -3.81 -26.90
CA THR A 89 -3.22 -4.20 -26.04
C THR A 89 -2.92 -3.79 -24.60
N THR A 90 -3.87 -3.10 -23.99
CA THR A 90 -3.83 -2.83 -22.55
C THR A 90 -3.96 -4.15 -21.80
N ARG A 91 -3.10 -4.36 -20.85
CA ARG A 91 -3.11 -5.49 -19.93
C ARG A 91 -3.89 -5.12 -18.66
N ASN A 92 -3.41 -4.12 -17.95
CA ASN A 92 -4.08 -3.55 -16.78
C ASN A 92 -4.23 -2.03 -16.90
N GLU A 93 -5.24 -1.52 -16.19
CA GLU A 93 -5.52 -0.10 -16.03
C GLU A 93 -5.46 0.26 -14.54
N SER A 94 -4.69 1.28 -14.20
CA SER A 94 -4.71 1.86 -12.86
C SER A 94 -5.22 3.28 -12.89
N ARG A 95 -6.40 3.48 -12.32
CA ARG A 95 -6.97 4.81 -12.12
C ARG A 95 -6.20 5.62 -11.07
N TRP A 96 -5.57 4.96 -10.11
CA TRP A 96 -4.78 5.63 -9.07
C TRP A 96 -3.47 6.16 -9.62
N LEU A 97 -2.77 5.37 -10.39
CA LEU A 97 -1.50 5.76 -11.02
C LEU A 97 -1.70 6.61 -12.29
N ASN A 98 -2.93 6.70 -12.81
CA ASN A 98 -3.25 7.28 -14.12
C ASN A 98 -2.39 6.66 -15.23
N ALA A 99 -2.39 5.35 -15.29
CA ALA A 99 -1.51 4.58 -16.16
C ALA A 99 -2.21 3.32 -16.70
N ILE A 100 -1.68 2.79 -17.78
CA ILE A 100 -1.98 1.44 -18.27
C ILE A 100 -0.70 0.63 -18.40
N SER A 101 -0.79 -0.68 -18.21
CA SER A 101 0.30 -1.58 -18.54
C SER A 101 0.10 -2.22 -19.91
N VAL A 102 1.18 -2.38 -20.66
CA VAL A 102 1.17 -2.99 -22.00
C VAL A 102 2.40 -3.87 -22.21
N ILE A 103 2.29 -4.81 -23.16
CA ILE A 103 3.44 -5.52 -23.73
C ILE A 103 3.78 -4.85 -25.05
N CYS A 104 5.04 -4.46 -25.25
CA CYS A 104 5.48 -3.73 -26.43
C CYS A 104 6.91 -4.11 -26.86
N SER A 105 7.25 -3.78 -28.09
CA SER A 105 8.62 -3.93 -28.61
C SER A 105 9.49 -2.70 -28.30
N LYS A 106 10.81 -2.82 -28.45
CA LYS A 106 11.73 -1.66 -28.29
C LYS A 106 11.37 -0.46 -29.18
N PRO A 107 11.03 -0.66 -30.50
CA PRO A 107 10.57 0.45 -31.33
C PRO A 107 9.28 1.13 -30.84
N ASP A 108 8.40 0.38 -30.17
CA ASP A 108 7.16 0.96 -29.64
C ASP A 108 7.42 1.90 -28.46
N LEU A 109 8.46 1.65 -27.63
CA LEU A 109 8.84 2.58 -26.55
C LEU A 109 9.15 3.99 -27.08
N ASP A 110 9.83 4.07 -28.23
CA ASP A 110 10.15 5.36 -28.85
C ASP A 110 8.89 6.02 -29.43
N ARG A 111 7.97 5.23 -30.01
CA ARG A 111 6.67 5.72 -30.50
C ARG A 111 5.80 6.25 -29.35
N LEU A 112 5.75 5.51 -28.26
CA LEU A 112 5.02 5.89 -27.04
C LEU A 112 5.60 7.15 -26.40
N SER A 113 6.92 7.26 -26.32
CA SER A 113 7.60 8.45 -25.80
C SER A 113 7.31 9.71 -26.59
N ALA A 114 6.99 9.58 -27.89
CA ALA A 114 6.67 10.70 -28.75
C ALA A 114 5.25 11.25 -28.54
N LEU A 115 4.36 10.50 -27.88
CA LEU A 115 2.97 10.92 -27.66
C LEU A 115 2.90 12.03 -26.60
N PRO A 116 2.23 13.17 -26.89
CA PRO A 116 2.24 14.32 -25.99
C PRO A 116 1.53 14.07 -24.65
N PHE A 117 0.56 13.17 -24.62
CA PHE A 117 -0.20 12.81 -23.41
C PHE A 117 0.46 11.72 -22.56
N VAL A 118 1.55 11.12 -23.00
CA VAL A 118 2.36 10.23 -22.16
C VAL A 118 3.28 11.09 -21.30
N ASP A 119 3.26 10.89 -19.99
CA ASP A 119 4.13 11.59 -19.04
C ASP A 119 5.46 10.84 -18.89
N LYS A 120 5.40 9.58 -18.48
CA LYS A 120 6.58 8.69 -18.33
C LYS A 120 6.22 7.26 -18.73
N ILE A 121 7.25 6.46 -18.99
CA ILE A 121 7.16 5.02 -19.18
C ILE A 121 8.10 4.35 -18.18
N ALA A 122 7.60 3.37 -17.44
CA ALA A 122 8.37 2.62 -16.44
C ALA A 122 8.20 1.12 -16.67
N PRO A 123 9.14 0.27 -16.24
CA PRO A 123 8.95 -1.18 -16.30
C PRO A 123 7.82 -1.61 -15.36
N VAL A 124 7.12 -2.71 -15.69
CA VAL A 124 6.33 -3.49 -14.74
C VAL A 124 7.26 -4.49 -14.09
N LEU A 125 7.34 -4.49 -12.78
CA LEU A 125 8.26 -5.31 -11.99
C LEU A 125 7.55 -6.52 -11.38
N GLY A 126 8.30 -7.51 -10.94
CA GLY A 126 7.77 -8.82 -10.59
C GLY A 126 7.98 -9.25 -9.13
N TYR A 127 7.37 -10.38 -8.78
CA TYR A 127 7.22 -10.98 -7.47
C TYR A 127 8.30 -12.03 -7.14
N LYS A 128 8.66 -12.16 -5.87
CA LYS A 128 9.44 -13.29 -5.34
C LYS A 128 8.55 -14.18 -4.48
N LYS A 129 8.40 -15.45 -4.88
CA LYS A 129 7.59 -16.43 -4.14
C LYS A 129 8.08 -16.58 -2.69
N PRO A 130 7.20 -16.42 -1.66
CA PRO A 130 7.59 -16.64 -0.26
C PRO A 130 7.98 -18.08 -0.03
N THR A 131 9.05 -18.29 0.73
CA THR A 131 9.47 -19.63 1.16
C THR A 131 8.76 -19.97 2.45
N ILE A 132 7.90 -21.00 2.46
CA ILE A 132 7.20 -21.51 3.62
C ILE A 132 7.87 -22.80 4.12
N GLN A 133 8.09 -22.91 5.44
CA GLN A 133 8.63 -24.10 6.08
C GLN A 133 7.57 -24.80 6.94
N LEU A 134 7.39 -26.13 6.77
CA LEU A 134 6.40 -26.97 7.47
C LEU A 134 7.00 -27.64 8.73
N HIS A 135 6.24 -27.73 9.84
CA HIS A 135 6.61 -28.39 11.09
C HIS A 135 5.42 -29.10 11.76
N GLY A 136 5.63 -30.06 12.66
CA GLY A 136 4.61 -30.99 13.21
C GLY A 136 4.06 -30.68 14.63
N ASP A 137 3.05 -31.43 15.09
CA ASP A 137 1.98 -31.19 16.07
C ASP A 137 2.28 -31.19 17.57
N ILE A 138 1.48 -30.44 18.41
CA ILE A 138 1.31 -30.53 19.90
C ILE A 138 -0.09 -29.96 20.32
N SER A 139 -0.70 -30.48 21.44
CA SER A 139 -2.10 -30.23 21.87
C SER A 139 -2.30 -29.21 23.01
N PRO A 140 -3.54 -28.62 23.18
CA PRO A 140 -3.85 -27.43 23.98
C PRO A 140 -4.59 -27.61 25.32
N ASP A 141 -4.80 -26.49 26.06
CA ASP A 141 -5.57 -26.37 27.34
C ASP A 141 -6.62 -25.22 27.23
N SER A 142 -7.72 -25.24 28.01
CA SER A 142 -9.01 -24.57 27.72
C SER A 142 -9.31 -23.22 28.38
N ARG A 143 -10.05 -22.31 27.67
CA ARG A 143 -10.67 -21.03 28.10
C ARG A 143 -12.00 -20.77 27.36
N ASP A 144 -12.66 -19.59 27.56
CA ASP A 144 -14.00 -19.26 27.03
C ASP A 144 -14.14 -19.41 25.51
N PHE A 145 -13.08 -19.10 24.74
CA PHE A 145 -12.90 -19.54 23.38
C PHE A 145 -11.88 -20.68 23.35
N ASP A 146 -12.23 -21.80 22.76
CA ASP A 146 -11.30 -22.90 22.54
C ASP A 146 -10.56 -22.66 21.21
N TYR A 147 -9.43 -21.96 21.27
CA TYR A 147 -8.61 -21.63 20.11
C TYR A 147 -7.89 -22.83 19.50
N GLY A 148 -7.91 -23.97 20.19
CA GLY A 148 -7.19 -25.16 19.75
C GLY A 148 -5.71 -24.85 19.50
N ASN A 149 -5.24 -25.19 18.33
CA ASN A 149 -3.84 -24.98 17.91
C ASN A 149 -3.43 -23.50 17.85
N ALA A 150 -4.38 -22.58 17.61
CA ALA A 150 -4.07 -21.15 17.49
C ALA A 150 -3.82 -20.42 18.82
N GLN A 151 -4.01 -21.07 19.97
CA GLN A 151 -3.95 -20.47 21.32
C GLN A 151 -2.75 -19.51 21.49
N ALA A 152 -1.54 -20.02 21.27
CA ALA A 152 -0.32 -19.27 21.53
C ALA A 152 -0.16 -18.01 20.63
N GLN A 153 -0.54 -18.10 19.35
CA GLN A 153 -0.43 -16.96 18.44
C GLN A 153 -1.48 -15.87 18.72
N ILE A 154 -2.67 -16.25 19.15
CA ILE A 154 -3.75 -15.35 19.56
C ILE A 154 -3.39 -14.64 20.89
N GLU A 155 -2.86 -15.39 21.86
CA GLU A 155 -2.46 -14.83 23.15
C GLU A 155 -1.23 -13.94 23.04
N GLN A 156 -0.27 -14.26 22.19
CA GLN A 156 0.96 -13.48 22.03
C GLN A 156 0.69 -12.01 21.67
N ILE A 157 -0.35 -11.76 20.88
CA ILE A 157 -0.76 -10.40 20.47
C ILE A 157 -1.98 -9.88 21.25
N ASN A 158 -2.38 -10.57 22.33
CA ASN A 158 -3.51 -10.22 23.20
C ASN A 158 -4.88 -10.07 22.50
N VAL A 159 -5.11 -10.78 21.42
CA VAL A 159 -6.39 -10.81 20.70
C VAL A 159 -7.49 -11.47 21.52
N HIS A 160 -7.17 -12.50 22.31
CA HIS A 160 -8.13 -13.18 23.21
C HIS A 160 -8.86 -12.22 24.14
N GLU A 161 -8.22 -11.13 24.59
CA GLU A 161 -8.82 -10.08 25.41
C GLU A 161 -9.92 -9.33 24.65
N LEU A 162 -9.75 -9.11 23.34
CA LEU A 162 -10.74 -8.47 22.47
C LEU A 162 -11.90 -9.42 22.17
N HIS A 163 -11.63 -10.69 21.89
CA HIS A 163 -12.66 -11.70 21.70
C HIS A 163 -13.55 -11.83 22.97
N ASN A 164 -12.95 -11.83 24.16
CA ASN A 164 -13.69 -11.85 25.44
C ASN A 164 -14.58 -10.59 25.64
N GLN A 165 -14.29 -9.49 24.95
CA GLN A 165 -15.10 -8.27 24.91
C GLN A 165 -16.14 -8.28 23.78
N GLY A 166 -16.18 -9.33 22.95
CA GLY A 166 -17.11 -9.49 21.85
C GLY A 166 -16.65 -8.87 20.52
N TYR A 167 -15.38 -8.47 20.41
CA TYR A 167 -14.81 -7.99 19.14
C TYR A 167 -14.26 -9.16 18.36
N THR A 168 -14.90 -9.53 17.25
CA THR A 168 -14.58 -10.69 16.40
C THR A 168 -14.39 -10.32 14.93
N GLY A 169 -14.45 -9.03 14.61
CA GLY A 169 -14.34 -8.48 13.26
C GLY A 169 -15.69 -8.19 12.59
N GLU A 170 -16.83 -8.44 13.26
CA GLU A 170 -18.17 -8.22 12.71
C GLU A 170 -18.32 -6.80 12.13
N GLY A 171 -18.82 -6.71 10.90
CA GLY A 171 -19.05 -5.46 10.18
C GLY A 171 -17.81 -4.80 9.59
N ILE A 172 -16.62 -5.37 9.79
CA ILE A 172 -15.37 -4.88 9.21
C ILE A 172 -15.02 -5.71 7.97
N ARG A 173 -14.67 -5.05 6.87
CA ARG A 173 -14.32 -5.70 5.60
C ARG A 173 -12.82 -5.75 5.40
N ILE A 174 -12.27 -6.95 5.27
CA ILE A 174 -10.85 -7.22 5.06
C ILE A 174 -10.63 -7.62 3.61
N LEU A 175 -9.76 -6.92 2.92
CA LEU A 175 -9.22 -7.31 1.62
C LEU A 175 -7.96 -8.15 1.84
N LEU A 176 -7.92 -9.34 1.23
CA LEU A 176 -6.70 -10.11 1.06
C LEU A 176 -6.30 -10.12 -0.41
N LEU A 177 -5.02 -9.87 -0.66
CA LEU A 177 -4.35 -10.02 -1.95
C LEU A 177 -3.33 -11.13 -1.81
N ASP A 178 -3.44 -12.18 -2.61
CA ASP A 178 -2.57 -13.36 -2.50
C ASP A 178 -2.59 -14.20 -3.79
N THR A 179 -2.02 -15.39 -3.72
CA THR A 179 -1.86 -16.33 -4.84
C THR A 179 -3.15 -17.06 -5.23
N GLY A 180 -4.21 -16.96 -4.44
CA GLY A 180 -5.48 -17.67 -4.59
C GLY A 180 -6.01 -18.21 -3.26
N PHE A 181 -7.26 -18.70 -3.23
CA PHE A 181 -7.95 -19.07 -1.99
C PHE A 181 -8.87 -20.27 -2.21
N ASP A 182 -8.50 -21.44 -1.68
CA ASP A 182 -9.39 -22.60 -1.59
C ASP A 182 -10.24 -22.53 -0.31
N LEU A 183 -11.54 -22.42 -0.47
CA LEU A 183 -12.50 -22.32 0.64
C LEU A 183 -13.10 -23.67 1.05
N SER A 184 -12.61 -24.79 0.52
CA SER A 184 -13.17 -26.12 0.74
C SER A 184 -12.88 -26.72 2.13
N HIS A 185 -11.98 -26.10 2.91
CA HIS A 185 -11.63 -26.58 4.25
C HIS A 185 -12.73 -26.28 5.27
N SER A 186 -13.11 -27.26 6.09
CA SER A 186 -14.21 -27.14 7.08
C SER A 186 -14.05 -26.01 8.11
N ALA A 187 -12.83 -25.57 8.41
CA ALA A 187 -12.60 -24.40 9.29
C ALA A 187 -12.96 -23.06 8.62
N LEU A 188 -13.17 -23.04 7.31
CA LEU A 188 -13.63 -21.90 6.53
C LEU A 188 -15.13 -21.97 6.18
N ASP A 189 -15.84 -23.03 6.65
CA ASP A 189 -17.27 -23.15 6.43
C ASP A 189 -18.03 -21.95 7.01
N GLY A 190 -18.77 -21.25 6.15
CA GLY A 190 -19.63 -20.14 6.57
C GLY A 190 -18.94 -18.80 6.83
N ILE A 191 -17.67 -18.64 6.47
CA ILE A 191 -17.03 -17.31 6.47
C ILE A 191 -17.76 -16.35 5.51
N ASN A 192 -17.77 -15.08 5.85
CA ASN A 192 -18.54 -14.09 5.09
C ASN A 192 -17.74 -13.50 3.93
N VAL A 193 -17.62 -14.23 2.81
CA VAL A 193 -16.99 -13.73 1.58
C VAL A 193 -17.98 -12.88 0.80
N ILE A 194 -17.69 -11.57 0.70
CA ILE A 194 -18.55 -10.60 0.01
C ILE A 194 -18.35 -10.65 -1.50
N ALA A 195 -17.10 -10.78 -1.95
CA ALA A 195 -16.74 -10.90 -3.36
C ALA A 195 -15.36 -11.52 -3.51
N GLN A 196 -15.13 -12.11 -4.66
CA GLN A 196 -13.84 -12.64 -5.11
C GLN A 196 -13.52 -12.07 -6.48
N TRP A 197 -12.24 -11.93 -6.79
CA TRP A 197 -11.76 -11.57 -8.11
C TRP A 197 -10.41 -12.22 -8.38
N ASP A 198 -10.36 -13.02 -9.42
CA ASP A 198 -9.11 -13.45 -10.04
C ASP A 198 -8.69 -12.37 -11.06
N VAL A 199 -7.69 -11.58 -10.71
CA VAL A 199 -7.16 -10.51 -11.58
C VAL A 199 -6.44 -11.09 -12.79
N ILE A 200 -5.90 -12.31 -12.66
CA ILE A 200 -5.09 -12.98 -13.68
C ILE A 200 -5.97 -13.51 -14.80
N ASN A 201 -7.07 -14.20 -14.43
CA ASN A 201 -8.03 -14.80 -15.36
C ASN A 201 -9.23 -13.86 -15.66
N ASP A 202 -9.35 -12.74 -14.94
CA ASP A 202 -10.44 -11.75 -15.02
C ASP A 202 -11.83 -12.38 -14.78
N ASP A 203 -11.94 -13.16 -13.72
CA ASP A 203 -13.19 -13.80 -13.29
C ASP A 203 -13.40 -13.72 -11.76
N ASN A 204 -14.29 -14.54 -11.19
CA ASN A 204 -14.62 -14.50 -9.76
C ASN A 204 -14.26 -15.80 -9.02
N GLU A 205 -13.44 -16.67 -9.61
CA GLU A 205 -12.95 -17.88 -8.97
C GLU A 205 -11.51 -17.69 -8.54
N THR A 206 -11.23 -17.75 -7.24
CA THR A 206 -9.89 -17.54 -6.70
C THR A 206 -9.21 -18.83 -6.24
N ALA A 207 -9.91 -19.97 -6.28
CA ALA A 207 -9.31 -21.29 -6.14
C ALA A 207 -8.63 -21.72 -7.44
N ASN A 208 -7.90 -22.83 -7.39
CA ASN A 208 -7.32 -23.42 -8.60
C ASN A 208 -8.41 -23.91 -9.57
N GLU A 209 -8.29 -23.57 -10.84
CA GLU A 209 -9.21 -23.95 -11.91
C GLU A 209 -8.60 -24.91 -12.94
N THR A 210 -7.29 -25.01 -12.96
CA THR A 210 -6.55 -25.77 -13.97
C THR A 210 -5.60 -26.78 -13.36
N GLU A 211 -5.26 -27.85 -14.12
CA GLU A 211 -4.24 -28.82 -13.71
C GLU A 211 -2.84 -28.16 -13.52
N GLU A 212 -2.57 -27.07 -14.22
CA GLU A 212 -1.34 -26.31 -14.07
C GLU A 212 -1.30 -25.59 -12.71
N GLU A 213 -2.37 -24.94 -12.31
CA GLU A 213 -2.51 -24.29 -11.00
C GLU A 213 -2.42 -25.32 -9.87
N ASP A 214 -3.08 -26.47 -10.00
CA ASP A 214 -3.00 -27.59 -9.03
C ASP A 214 -1.57 -28.09 -8.88
N ASN A 215 -0.85 -28.30 -9.99
CA ASN A 215 0.53 -28.77 -9.97
C ASN A 215 1.51 -27.76 -9.34
N ASN A 216 1.19 -26.48 -9.40
CA ASN A 216 1.98 -25.39 -8.81
C ASN A 216 1.54 -25.01 -7.41
N ASN A 217 0.46 -25.63 -6.86
CA ASN A 217 -0.16 -25.25 -5.60
C ASN A 217 -0.46 -23.74 -5.55
N GLN A 218 -1.17 -23.25 -6.56
CA GLN A 218 -1.38 -21.82 -6.79
C GLN A 218 -2.09 -21.16 -5.59
N ASP A 219 -3.21 -21.72 -5.12
CA ASP A 219 -4.01 -21.20 -4.00
C ASP A 219 -3.47 -21.56 -2.60
N TYR A 220 -2.36 -22.30 -2.52
CA TYR A 220 -1.84 -22.85 -1.26
C TYR A 220 -1.49 -21.77 -0.24
N HIS A 221 -0.76 -20.74 -0.67
CA HIS A 221 -0.28 -19.69 0.22
C HIS A 221 -1.43 -18.82 0.74
N GLY A 222 -2.28 -18.29 -0.14
CA GLY A 222 -3.40 -17.44 0.26
C GLY A 222 -4.41 -18.16 1.13
N THR A 223 -4.65 -19.46 0.89
CA THR A 223 -5.51 -20.31 1.73
C THR A 223 -4.98 -20.42 3.16
N ALA A 224 -3.68 -20.66 3.32
CA ALA A 224 -3.05 -20.69 4.64
C ALA A 224 -3.13 -19.34 5.35
N VAL A 225 -2.82 -18.25 4.65
CA VAL A 225 -2.89 -16.86 5.15
C VAL A 225 -4.31 -16.51 5.60
N LEU A 226 -5.31 -16.73 4.74
CA LEU A 226 -6.72 -16.48 5.04
C LEU A 226 -7.15 -17.17 6.34
N SER A 227 -6.73 -18.43 6.53
CA SER A 227 -7.16 -19.22 7.69
C SER A 227 -6.72 -18.62 9.03
N THR A 228 -5.60 -17.91 9.08
CA THR A 228 -5.14 -17.27 10.32
C THR A 228 -6.02 -16.09 10.76
N ILE A 229 -6.79 -15.53 9.83
CA ILE A 229 -7.77 -14.47 10.09
C ILE A 229 -9.18 -15.03 10.26
N ALA A 230 -9.59 -15.91 9.34
CA ALA A 230 -10.98 -16.25 9.07
C ALA A 230 -11.43 -17.58 9.67
N ALA A 231 -10.52 -18.52 9.97
CA ALA A 231 -10.92 -19.85 10.44
C ALA A 231 -11.80 -19.77 11.68
N ASN A 232 -12.84 -20.61 11.73
CA ASN A 232 -13.75 -20.70 12.87
C ASN A 232 -14.08 -22.18 13.17
N ALA A 233 -13.11 -22.89 13.74
CA ALA A 233 -13.24 -24.29 14.16
C ALA A 233 -12.84 -24.41 15.64
N PRO A 234 -13.78 -24.16 16.59
CA PRO A 234 -13.52 -24.26 18.02
C PRO A 234 -12.92 -25.61 18.43
N GLY A 235 -11.86 -25.56 19.22
CA GLY A 235 -11.08 -26.74 19.61
C GLY A 235 -9.98 -27.15 18.64
N GLU A 236 -9.96 -26.56 17.43
CA GLU A 236 -8.96 -26.85 16.39
C GLU A 236 -8.18 -25.60 15.97
N LEU A 237 -8.87 -24.59 15.41
CA LEU A 237 -8.28 -23.33 14.94
C LEU A 237 -9.34 -22.22 14.92
N ILE A 238 -9.12 -21.17 15.69
CA ILE A 238 -9.90 -19.91 15.59
C ILE A 238 -8.95 -18.80 15.10
N GLY A 239 -9.32 -18.15 14.01
CA GLY A 239 -8.63 -17.01 13.44
C GLY A 239 -8.87 -15.71 14.22
N VAL A 240 -8.11 -14.66 13.87
CA VAL A 240 -8.13 -13.39 14.61
C VAL A 240 -9.44 -12.62 14.42
N ALA A 241 -10.04 -12.66 13.22
CA ALA A 241 -11.24 -11.87 12.88
C ALA A 241 -12.26 -12.72 12.11
N PHE A 242 -12.66 -13.84 12.73
CA PHE A 242 -13.44 -14.89 12.10
C PHE A 242 -14.87 -14.47 11.72
N ASP A 243 -15.43 -13.38 12.25
CA ASP A 243 -16.72 -12.82 11.87
C ASP A 243 -16.60 -11.63 10.90
N ALA A 244 -15.40 -11.34 10.38
CA ALA A 244 -15.20 -10.27 9.41
C ALA A 244 -15.85 -10.59 8.05
N GLU A 245 -16.04 -9.54 7.25
CA GLU A 245 -16.39 -9.63 5.83
C GLU A 245 -15.11 -9.73 5.00
N PHE A 246 -15.05 -10.63 4.02
CA PHE A 246 -13.86 -10.85 3.21
C PHE A 246 -14.05 -10.44 1.75
N LEU A 247 -13.05 -9.75 1.22
CA LEU A 247 -12.81 -9.56 -0.21
C LEU A 247 -11.52 -10.30 -0.55
N LEU A 248 -11.57 -11.23 -1.49
CA LEU A 248 -10.44 -12.06 -1.86
C LEU A 248 -10.01 -11.74 -3.30
N ALA A 249 -8.77 -11.33 -3.50
CA ALA A 249 -8.21 -11.03 -4.81
C ALA A 249 -6.98 -11.91 -5.08
N LYS A 250 -7.06 -12.74 -6.13
CA LYS A 250 -5.93 -13.51 -6.65
C LYS A 250 -5.14 -12.60 -7.59
N THR A 251 -3.95 -12.20 -7.16
CA THR A 251 -3.12 -11.23 -7.87
C THR A 251 -1.77 -11.78 -8.30
N GLU A 252 -1.43 -13.02 -7.92
CA GLU A 252 -0.13 -13.62 -8.11
C GLU A 252 -0.23 -14.95 -8.87
N ASP A 253 0.53 -15.13 -9.96
CA ASP A 253 0.67 -16.38 -10.69
C ASP A 253 1.93 -17.14 -10.26
N THR A 254 1.78 -18.27 -9.57
CA THR A 254 2.90 -19.11 -9.11
C THR A 254 3.38 -20.12 -10.14
N SER A 255 2.68 -20.29 -11.27
CA SER A 255 3.02 -21.27 -12.32
C SER A 255 4.27 -20.89 -13.07
N GLN A 256 4.57 -19.60 -13.10
CA GLN A 256 5.74 -19.05 -13.79
C GLN A 256 6.56 -18.23 -12.80
N GLU A 257 7.86 -18.39 -12.76
CA GLU A 257 8.79 -17.41 -12.17
C GLU A 257 8.79 -16.12 -13.03
N VAL A 258 7.62 -15.62 -13.39
CA VAL A 258 7.42 -14.52 -14.33
C VAL A 258 6.71 -13.38 -13.64
N GLN A 259 7.36 -12.44 -13.38
CA GLN A 259 7.30 -11.01 -13.09
C GLN A 259 6.04 -10.27 -13.64
N GLN A 260 4.83 -10.66 -13.24
CA GLN A 260 3.59 -10.08 -13.79
C GLN A 260 2.84 -9.12 -12.85
N GLU A 261 3.18 -8.93 -11.64
CA GLU A 261 2.20 -8.92 -10.55
C GLU A 261 2.06 -7.57 -9.82
N GLU A 262 2.93 -6.56 -10.06
CA GLU A 262 2.74 -5.24 -9.47
C GLU A 262 1.49 -4.51 -10.01
N ASP A 263 1.18 -4.72 -11.28
CA ASP A 263 -0.02 -4.13 -11.91
C ASP A 263 -1.29 -4.87 -11.48
N ASP A 264 -1.22 -6.20 -11.31
CA ASP A 264 -2.31 -7.01 -10.78
C ASP A 264 -2.56 -6.67 -9.29
N TYR A 265 -1.49 -6.51 -8.50
CA TYR A 265 -1.58 -6.07 -7.10
C TYR A 265 -2.29 -4.72 -6.95
N VAL A 266 -1.91 -3.70 -7.75
CA VAL A 266 -2.54 -2.38 -7.70
C VAL A 266 -4.00 -2.47 -8.15
N SER A 267 -4.31 -3.29 -9.15
CA SER A 267 -5.70 -3.54 -9.60
C SER A 267 -6.54 -4.16 -8.48
N GLY A 268 -6.01 -5.15 -7.77
CA GLY A 268 -6.64 -5.76 -6.59
C GLY A 268 -6.90 -4.75 -5.46
N LEU A 269 -5.94 -3.87 -5.16
CA LEU A 269 -6.13 -2.78 -4.18
C LEU A 269 -7.26 -1.82 -4.58
N GLU A 270 -7.28 -1.39 -5.84
CA GLU A 270 -8.31 -0.49 -6.35
C GLU A 270 -9.71 -1.11 -6.32
N TRP A 271 -9.79 -2.41 -6.67
CA TRP A 271 -11.03 -3.18 -6.61
C TRP A 271 -11.53 -3.31 -5.17
N GLY A 272 -10.65 -3.69 -4.24
CA GLY A 272 -11.00 -3.82 -2.84
C GLY A 272 -11.43 -2.49 -2.21
N GLU A 273 -10.77 -1.39 -2.55
CA GLU A 273 -11.15 -0.05 -2.14
C GLU A 273 -12.55 0.33 -2.61
N ALA A 274 -12.84 0.12 -3.90
CA ALA A 274 -14.15 0.42 -4.48
C ALA A 274 -15.26 -0.45 -3.87
N ASN A 275 -14.96 -1.70 -3.49
CA ASN A 275 -15.86 -2.61 -2.79
C ASN A 275 -15.94 -2.37 -1.28
N GLY A 276 -15.26 -1.38 -0.74
CA GLY A 276 -15.42 -0.91 0.64
C GLY A 276 -14.58 -1.65 1.67
N ALA A 277 -13.39 -2.14 1.31
CA ALA A 277 -12.44 -2.67 2.28
C ALA A 277 -12.11 -1.64 3.37
N ASP A 278 -12.12 -2.05 4.61
CA ASP A 278 -11.69 -1.24 5.77
C ASP A 278 -10.22 -1.51 6.12
N VAL A 279 -9.79 -2.75 5.92
CA VAL A 279 -8.45 -3.24 6.19
C VAL A 279 -7.92 -3.97 4.97
N VAL A 280 -6.65 -3.82 4.67
CA VAL A 280 -5.90 -4.62 3.70
C VAL A 280 -4.89 -5.46 4.45
N SER A 281 -4.87 -6.76 4.22
CA SER A 281 -3.83 -7.67 4.69
C SER A 281 -3.19 -8.34 3.48
N THR A 282 -1.91 -8.07 3.25
CA THR A 282 -1.19 -8.64 2.12
C THR A 282 0.12 -9.28 2.55
N SER A 283 0.24 -10.56 2.23
CA SER A 283 1.41 -11.38 2.57
C SER A 283 2.38 -11.54 1.40
N LEU A 284 2.37 -10.56 0.52
CA LEU A 284 3.14 -10.49 -0.72
C LEU A 284 4.28 -9.48 -0.62
N GLY A 285 5.27 -9.62 -1.49
CA GLY A 285 6.36 -8.67 -1.55
C GLY A 285 7.17 -8.74 -2.83
N TYR A 286 7.73 -7.61 -3.25
CA TYR A 286 8.37 -7.39 -4.53
C TYR A 286 9.82 -6.97 -4.31
N LEU A 287 10.76 -7.70 -4.85
CA LEU A 287 12.20 -7.52 -4.60
C LEU A 287 13.03 -7.51 -5.87
N ASP A 288 12.85 -8.46 -6.77
CA ASP A 288 13.84 -8.92 -7.77
C ASP A 288 14.53 -7.85 -8.63
N TRP A 289 13.95 -6.64 -8.75
CA TRP A 289 14.46 -5.56 -9.59
C TRP A 289 14.63 -4.24 -8.85
N TYR A 290 14.35 -4.25 -7.54
CA TYR A 290 14.61 -3.10 -6.70
C TYR A 290 16.01 -3.17 -6.12
N GLU A 291 16.68 -2.05 -6.12
CA GLU A 291 17.85 -1.82 -5.30
C GLU A 291 17.41 -1.35 -3.91
N TYR A 292 18.23 -1.52 -2.90
CA TYR A 292 17.89 -1.02 -1.55
C TYR A 292 17.53 0.47 -1.54
N SER A 293 18.16 1.26 -2.43
CA SER A 293 17.86 2.69 -2.60
C SER A 293 16.43 2.98 -3.08
N ASP A 294 15.76 2.01 -3.68
CA ASP A 294 14.39 2.16 -4.18
C ASP A 294 13.34 1.91 -3.08
N LEU A 295 13.74 1.36 -1.92
CA LEU A 295 12.88 1.18 -0.75
C LEU A 295 12.81 2.45 0.10
N ASP A 296 12.41 3.54 -0.52
CA ASP A 296 12.39 4.90 0.04
C ASP A 296 10.99 5.43 0.37
N GLY A 297 9.96 4.56 0.27
CA GLY A 297 8.56 4.90 0.47
C GLY A 297 7.89 5.58 -0.72
N ASN A 298 8.58 5.76 -1.87
CA ASN A 298 8.04 6.52 -2.99
C ASN A 298 8.35 5.92 -4.38
N THR A 299 9.30 5.00 -4.46
CA THR A 299 9.80 4.50 -5.75
C THR A 299 9.00 3.29 -6.23
N ALA A 300 8.75 2.31 -5.37
CA ALA A 300 8.04 1.10 -5.75
C ALA A 300 6.56 1.39 -6.08
N VAL A 301 6.05 0.73 -7.11
CA VAL A 301 4.67 0.94 -7.59
C VAL A 301 3.66 0.45 -6.56
N THR A 302 3.90 -0.72 -5.97
CA THR A 302 3.05 -1.30 -4.91
C THR A 302 3.06 -0.44 -3.64
N THR A 303 4.21 0.13 -3.28
CA THR A 303 4.37 1.10 -2.19
C THR A 303 3.48 2.33 -2.39
N ASN A 304 3.51 2.92 -3.59
CA ASN A 304 2.63 4.04 -3.93
C ASN A 304 1.15 3.65 -3.89
N GLY A 305 0.81 2.42 -4.32
CA GLY A 305 -0.55 1.89 -4.24
C GLY A 305 -1.05 1.80 -2.79
N ILE A 306 -0.23 1.30 -1.88
CA ILE A 306 -0.53 1.22 -0.43
C ILE A 306 -0.72 2.60 0.18
N ASP A 307 0.13 3.58 -0.12
CA ASP A 307 0.00 4.93 0.45
C ASP A 307 -1.27 5.64 -0.05
N ILE A 308 -1.67 5.41 -1.32
CA ILE A 308 -2.96 5.88 -1.83
C ILE A 308 -4.11 5.19 -1.08
N ALA A 309 -4.03 3.87 -0.86
CA ALA A 309 -5.03 3.09 -0.13
C ALA A 309 -5.25 3.62 1.29
N VAL A 310 -4.17 3.89 2.03
CA VAL A 310 -4.24 4.52 3.36
C VAL A 310 -4.78 5.95 3.27
N GLY A 311 -4.36 6.71 2.28
CA GLY A 311 -4.90 8.05 1.99
C GLY A 311 -6.42 8.06 1.74
N LEU A 312 -6.97 6.96 1.23
CA LEU A 312 -8.40 6.72 1.06
C LEU A 312 -9.08 6.09 2.29
N GLY A 313 -8.34 5.89 3.38
CA GLY A 313 -8.83 5.50 4.71
C GLY A 313 -8.81 4.01 5.02
N MET A 314 -8.16 3.18 4.22
CA MET A 314 -7.94 1.78 4.55
C MET A 314 -6.75 1.63 5.52
N VAL A 315 -6.84 0.72 6.48
CA VAL A 315 -5.69 0.30 7.29
C VAL A 315 -4.94 -0.76 6.50
N CYS A 316 -3.71 -0.47 6.09
CA CYS A 316 -2.93 -1.41 5.30
C CYS A 316 -1.85 -2.08 6.14
N VAL A 317 -1.83 -3.41 6.09
CA VAL A 317 -0.89 -4.28 6.81
C VAL A 317 -0.19 -5.17 5.77
N THR A 318 1.14 -5.24 5.82
CA THR A 318 1.93 -6.03 4.87
C THR A 318 3.04 -6.80 5.57
N ALA A 319 3.44 -7.93 4.99
CA ALA A 319 4.59 -8.70 5.45
C ALA A 319 5.90 -7.91 5.23
N ALA A 320 6.83 -7.99 6.17
CA ALA A 320 8.11 -7.29 6.06
C ALA A 320 9.07 -7.94 5.04
N GLY A 321 8.90 -9.23 4.76
CA GLY A 321 9.79 -10.05 3.94
C GLY A 321 10.50 -11.12 4.74
N ASN A 322 11.09 -12.11 4.04
CA ASN A 322 11.74 -13.28 4.61
C ASN A 322 13.25 -13.33 4.28
N GLU A 323 13.86 -12.17 4.11
CA GLU A 323 15.23 -12.00 3.61
C GLU A 323 16.26 -11.79 4.74
N GLY A 324 15.84 -11.89 6.02
CA GLY A 324 16.68 -11.55 7.18
C GLY A 324 17.96 -12.38 7.33
N ASN A 325 18.05 -13.55 6.72
CA ASN A 325 19.23 -14.41 6.68
C ASN A 325 19.81 -14.58 5.26
N ASP A 326 19.31 -13.82 4.28
CA ASP A 326 19.81 -13.78 2.92
C ASP A 326 20.74 -12.56 2.71
N ASP A 327 21.41 -12.50 1.56
CA ASP A 327 22.29 -11.37 1.20
C ASP A 327 21.54 -10.03 1.13
N TRP A 328 20.24 -10.05 0.87
CA TRP A 328 19.40 -8.85 0.85
C TRP A 328 19.17 -8.26 2.24
N TYR A 329 18.82 -9.08 3.24
CA TYR A 329 18.66 -8.72 4.64
C TYR A 329 17.48 -7.79 4.97
N TYR A 330 17.20 -6.81 4.12
CA TYR A 330 16.24 -5.73 4.39
C TYR A 330 14.79 -6.12 4.06
N ILE A 331 13.85 -5.24 4.46
CA ILE A 331 12.45 -5.32 4.05
C ILE A 331 12.31 -5.34 2.52
N ILE A 332 11.13 -5.69 2.02
CA ILE A 332 10.79 -5.71 0.60
C ILE A 332 9.57 -4.83 0.34
N ALA A 333 9.40 -4.30 -0.89
CA ALA A 333 8.20 -3.51 -1.22
C ALA A 333 6.93 -4.40 -1.15
N PRO A 334 5.78 -3.88 -0.65
CA PRO A 334 5.49 -2.53 -0.23
C PRO A 334 5.70 -2.24 1.28
N ALA A 335 6.50 -3.05 1.99
CA ALA A 335 6.75 -2.85 3.42
C ALA A 335 7.46 -1.52 3.74
N ASP A 336 8.09 -0.89 2.74
CA ASP A 336 8.75 0.42 2.84
C ASP A 336 7.78 1.61 2.80
N ALA A 337 6.49 1.41 2.50
CA ALA A 337 5.50 2.50 2.41
C ALA A 337 5.45 3.33 3.71
N ASP A 338 5.13 4.64 3.57
CA ASP A 338 5.16 5.60 4.68
C ASP A 338 4.08 5.33 5.73
N SER A 339 2.92 4.93 5.25
CA SER A 339 1.68 4.80 6.04
C SER A 339 1.27 3.35 6.32
N VAL A 340 2.01 2.36 5.85
CA VAL A 340 1.74 0.95 6.06
C VAL A 340 2.11 0.48 7.48
N ILE A 341 1.52 -0.62 7.93
CA ILE A 341 1.98 -1.40 9.07
C ILE A 341 2.71 -2.62 8.50
N SER A 342 4.04 -2.56 8.40
CA SER A 342 4.84 -3.72 8.03
C SER A 342 5.09 -4.63 9.24
N VAL A 343 5.00 -5.94 9.05
CA VAL A 343 4.98 -6.91 10.13
C VAL A 343 6.14 -7.88 10.01
N GLY A 344 7.02 -7.86 11.01
CA GLY A 344 8.09 -8.82 11.19
C GLY A 344 7.59 -10.11 11.87
N ALA A 345 8.40 -11.17 11.79
CA ALA A 345 8.09 -12.47 12.35
C ALA A 345 8.87 -12.75 13.63
N VAL A 346 8.18 -13.16 14.69
CA VAL A 346 8.79 -13.71 15.91
C VAL A 346 8.41 -15.17 16.13
N GLU A 347 9.20 -15.84 16.99
CA GLU A 347 8.91 -17.16 17.53
C GLU A 347 7.88 -17.08 18.67
N GLU A 348 7.43 -18.21 19.18
CA GLU A 348 6.56 -18.29 20.36
C GLU A 348 7.20 -17.63 21.60
N SER A 349 8.53 -17.75 21.74
CA SER A 349 9.30 -17.11 22.81
C SER A 349 9.33 -15.57 22.72
N GLY A 350 8.91 -15.00 21.59
CA GLY A 350 9.04 -13.57 21.28
C GLY A 350 10.39 -13.19 20.68
N GLU A 351 11.30 -14.14 20.44
CA GLU A 351 12.55 -13.88 19.73
C GLU A 351 12.28 -13.70 18.24
N ILE A 352 13.08 -12.82 17.58
CA ILE A 352 12.95 -12.59 16.16
C ILE A 352 13.25 -13.87 15.37
N ALA A 353 12.41 -14.23 14.44
CA ALA A 353 12.67 -15.35 13.53
C ALA A 353 13.81 -14.98 12.57
N SER A 354 14.77 -15.88 12.42
CA SER A 354 16.02 -15.61 11.68
C SER A 354 15.83 -15.16 10.24
N PHE A 355 14.71 -15.51 9.61
CA PHE A 355 14.35 -15.11 8.25
C PHE A 355 13.67 -13.75 8.18
N SER A 356 13.13 -13.21 9.29
CA SER A 356 12.39 -11.95 9.25
C SER A 356 13.26 -10.82 8.73
N SER A 357 12.81 -10.15 7.69
CA SER A 357 13.50 -8.98 7.13
C SER A 357 13.58 -7.82 8.12
N HIS A 358 14.61 -6.99 7.95
CA HIS A 358 14.98 -5.91 8.84
C HIS A 358 14.86 -4.54 8.15
N GLY A 359 14.65 -3.49 8.94
CA GLY A 359 14.89 -2.12 8.51
C GLY A 359 16.37 -1.74 8.55
N PRO A 360 16.67 -0.46 8.32
CA PRO A 360 15.73 0.62 8.02
C PRO A 360 15.27 0.60 6.56
N THR A 361 14.35 1.50 6.20
CA THR A 361 14.15 1.89 4.80
C THR A 361 15.36 2.65 4.28
N ALA A 362 15.46 2.83 2.96
CA ALA A 362 16.56 3.57 2.34
C ALA A 362 16.63 5.05 2.80
N ASP A 363 15.50 5.65 3.14
CA ASP A 363 15.38 7.00 3.70
C ASP A 363 15.50 7.04 5.24
N GLY A 364 15.74 5.88 5.89
CA GLY A 364 16.13 5.76 7.31
C GLY A 364 15.00 5.60 8.31
N ARG A 365 13.77 5.25 7.87
CA ARG A 365 12.66 4.95 8.78
C ARG A 365 12.83 3.57 9.42
N ILE A 366 12.39 3.45 10.68
CA ILE A 366 12.35 2.18 11.39
C ILE A 366 11.32 1.25 10.71
N LYS A 367 11.76 0.02 10.43
CA LYS A 367 10.94 -1.08 9.93
C LYS A 367 11.42 -2.40 10.58
N PRO A 368 10.56 -3.42 10.69
CA PRO A 368 9.10 -3.36 10.51
C PRO A 368 8.46 -2.40 11.53
N GLU A 369 7.17 -2.09 11.40
CA GLU A 369 6.48 -1.36 12.45
C GLU A 369 6.29 -2.20 13.70
N VAL A 370 5.75 -3.41 13.55
CA VAL A 370 5.53 -4.34 14.66
C VAL A 370 5.86 -5.77 14.25
N CYS A 371 5.85 -6.67 15.23
CA CYS A 371 6.01 -8.11 15.04
C CYS A 371 4.81 -8.89 15.58
N ALA A 372 4.58 -10.08 15.02
CA ALA A 372 3.71 -11.11 15.55
C ALA A 372 4.30 -12.48 15.25
N ARG A 373 3.68 -13.57 15.76
CA ARG A 373 4.16 -14.93 15.50
C ARG A 373 4.17 -15.22 14.01
N GLY A 374 5.35 -15.47 13.47
CA GLY A 374 5.55 -15.86 12.06
C GLY A 374 6.35 -17.15 11.94
N ARG A 375 6.83 -17.71 13.06
CA ARG A 375 7.50 -19.01 13.08
C ARG A 375 6.61 -20.05 13.74
N GLN A 376 6.39 -21.17 13.02
CA GLN A 376 5.50 -22.24 13.47
C GLN A 376 4.10 -21.71 13.83
N THR A 377 3.55 -20.85 12.99
CA THR A 377 2.19 -20.33 13.13
C THR A 377 1.21 -21.36 12.60
N TRP A 378 0.19 -21.66 13.39
CA TRP A 378 -0.85 -22.61 13.00
C TRP A 378 -1.82 -22.01 11.99
N CYS A 379 -2.12 -22.79 10.98
CA CYS A 379 -3.08 -22.51 9.92
C CYS A 379 -3.75 -23.80 9.46
N ILE A 380 -4.74 -23.73 8.60
CA ILE A 380 -5.22 -24.94 7.92
C ILE A 380 -4.09 -25.50 7.06
N SER A 381 -4.14 -26.83 6.80
CA SER A 381 -3.26 -27.45 5.82
C SER A 381 -3.92 -27.34 4.45
N PRO A 382 -3.49 -26.44 3.58
CA PRO A 382 -4.10 -26.32 2.24
C PRO A 382 -4.05 -27.65 1.47
N ASN A 383 -4.92 -27.82 0.48
CA ASN A 383 -5.15 -29.07 -0.25
C ASN A 383 -5.69 -30.23 0.64
N THR A 384 -6.20 -29.90 1.83
CA THR A 384 -6.94 -30.83 2.68
C THR A 384 -8.22 -30.16 3.18
N THR A 385 -9.23 -30.98 3.55
CA THR A 385 -10.52 -30.43 3.99
C THR A 385 -10.65 -30.31 5.52
N THR A 386 -9.71 -30.88 6.31
CA THR A 386 -9.85 -30.96 7.76
C THR A 386 -8.53 -30.93 8.53
N ASN A 387 -7.38 -30.93 7.86
CA ASN A 387 -6.08 -30.98 8.54
C ASN A 387 -5.54 -29.57 8.81
N TYR A 388 -4.74 -29.47 9.87
CA TYR A 388 -4.04 -28.26 10.29
C TYR A 388 -2.55 -28.49 10.25
N SER A 389 -1.79 -27.43 10.04
CA SER A 389 -0.33 -27.47 9.98
C SER A 389 0.30 -26.20 10.53
N GLN A 390 1.58 -26.28 10.87
CA GLN A 390 2.39 -25.11 11.20
C GLN A 390 3.17 -24.65 9.98
N MET A 391 3.17 -23.34 9.74
CA MET A 391 3.93 -22.71 8.67
C MET A 391 4.77 -21.56 9.23
N SER A 392 5.83 -21.18 8.52
CA SER A 392 6.73 -20.10 8.92
C SER A 392 6.93 -19.11 7.77
N GLY A 393 6.91 -17.83 8.12
CA GLY A 393 7.06 -16.69 7.20
C GLY A 393 6.45 -15.43 7.82
N THR A 394 6.92 -14.25 7.42
CA THR A 394 6.25 -12.98 7.74
C THR A 394 4.84 -12.95 7.13
N SER A 395 4.60 -13.79 6.12
CA SER A 395 3.28 -14.06 5.55
C SER A 395 2.26 -14.58 6.56
N LEU A 396 2.69 -15.20 7.66
CA LEU A 396 1.82 -15.72 8.74
C LEU A 396 1.69 -14.72 9.89
N SER A 397 2.67 -13.86 10.13
CA SER A 397 2.58 -12.78 11.13
C SER A 397 1.73 -11.59 10.64
N CYS A 398 1.82 -11.26 9.38
CA CYS A 398 1.05 -10.18 8.76
C CYS A 398 -0.46 -10.32 8.96
N PRO A 399 -1.11 -11.46 8.62
CA PRO A 399 -2.54 -11.60 8.78
C PRO A 399 -3.00 -11.59 10.25
N LEU A 400 -2.17 -12.01 11.21
CA LEU A 400 -2.50 -11.87 12.64
C LEU A 400 -2.67 -10.39 13.02
N VAL A 401 -1.78 -9.51 12.52
CA VAL A 401 -1.87 -8.06 12.74
C VAL A 401 -3.00 -7.44 11.90
N GLY A 402 -3.22 -7.92 10.68
CA GLY A 402 -4.32 -7.49 9.82
C GLY A 402 -5.70 -7.76 10.44
N GLY A 403 -5.90 -8.98 10.95
CA GLY A 403 -7.10 -9.33 11.71
C GLY A 403 -7.25 -8.51 12.98
N ALA A 404 -6.17 -8.30 13.74
CA ALA A 404 -6.21 -7.48 14.95
C ALA A 404 -6.53 -6.00 14.63
N ALA A 405 -6.06 -5.46 13.51
CA ALA A 405 -6.44 -4.14 13.03
C ALA A 405 -7.96 -4.06 12.75
N ALA A 406 -8.57 -5.14 12.24
CA ALA A 406 -10.02 -5.21 12.05
C ALA A 406 -10.77 -5.19 13.40
N LEU A 407 -10.30 -5.90 14.42
CA LEU A 407 -10.89 -5.83 15.78
C LEU A 407 -10.77 -4.44 16.38
N ILE A 408 -9.63 -3.76 16.19
CA ILE A 408 -9.45 -2.37 16.66
C ILE A 408 -10.42 -1.44 15.93
N ARG A 409 -10.60 -1.60 14.61
CA ARG A 409 -11.59 -0.84 13.82
C ARG A 409 -13.02 -1.08 14.32
N GLN A 410 -13.38 -2.33 14.67
CA GLN A 410 -14.68 -2.66 15.25
C GLN A 410 -14.87 -1.96 16.61
N ALA A 411 -13.85 -1.98 17.47
CA ALA A 411 -13.89 -1.36 18.80
C ALA A 411 -13.87 0.18 18.75
N LYS A 412 -13.23 0.75 17.72
CA LYS A 412 -13.01 2.19 17.53
C LYS A 412 -13.49 2.65 16.14
N PRO A 413 -14.79 2.61 15.88
CA PRO A 413 -15.33 2.85 14.54
C PRO A 413 -15.10 4.26 13.99
N ASP A 414 -14.80 5.23 14.85
CA ASP A 414 -14.54 6.63 14.48
C ASP A 414 -13.06 6.94 14.21
N TRP A 415 -12.16 6.00 14.51
CA TRP A 415 -10.75 6.22 14.26
C TRP A 415 -10.42 6.19 12.77
N THR A 416 -9.51 7.04 12.37
CA THR A 416 -8.88 7.01 11.04
C THR A 416 -7.91 5.84 10.91
N ALA A 417 -7.49 5.51 9.68
CA ALA A 417 -6.48 4.49 9.46
C ALA A 417 -5.16 4.78 10.18
N MET A 418 -4.76 6.06 10.22
CA MET A 418 -3.52 6.48 10.88
C MET A 418 -3.63 6.45 12.41
N GLU A 419 -4.80 6.68 12.99
CA GLU A 419 -5.02 6.52 14.45
C GLU A 419 -4.95 5.05 14.84
N VAL A 420 -5.47 4.13 14.03
CA VAL A 420 -5.31 2.68 14.25
C VAL A 420 -3.83 2.30 14.18
N ARG A 421 -3.09 2.78 13.16
CA ARG A 421 -1.65 2.54 13.02
C ARG A 421 -0.87 3.09 14.23
N GLU A 422 -1.15 4.32 14.65
CA GLU A 422 -0.52 4.95 15.82
C GLU A 422 -0.74 4.11 17.08
N ALA A 423 -1.97 3.70 17.33
CA ALA A 423 -2.31 2.90 18.51
C ALA A 423 -1.56 1.55 18.51
N ILE A 424 -1.49 0.87 17.38
CA ILE A 424 -0.74 -0.39 17.24
C ILE A 424 0.74 -0.20 17.56
N ILE A 425 1.36 0.84 17.01
CA ILE A 425 2.79 1.13 17.18
C ILE A 425 3.10 1.55 18.62
N MET A 426 2.31 2.47 19.16
CA MET A 426 2.59 3.10 20.46
C MET A 426 2.26 2.23 21.67
N THR A 427 1.60 1.10 21.47
CA THR A 427 1.29 0.11 22.51
C THR A 427 2.00 -1.22 22.34
N ALA A 428 2.82 -1.33 21.31
CA ALA A 428 3.65 -2.50 21.10
C ALA A 428 4.75 -2.64 22.19
N SER A 429 5.25 -3.84 22.37
CA SER A 429 6.09 -4.23 23.53
C SER A 429 7.41 -3.45 23.67
N MET A 430 7.86 -2.76 22.63
CA MET A 430 9.10 -1.98 22.58
C MET A 430 8.87 -0.54 22.10
N ALA A 431 7.67 0.03 22.30
CA ALA A 431 7.32 1.36 21.79
C ALA A 431 8.33 2.46 22.18
N ASP A 432 8.89 2.40 23.40
CA ASP A 432 9.89 3.35 23.91
C ASP A 432 11.35 3.04 23.46
N SER A 433 11.60 1.89 22.80
CA SER A 433 12.95 1.41 22.46
C SER A 433 13.00 0.75 21.08
N ALA A 434 12.25 1.28 20.12
CA ALA A 434 12.12 0.74 18.79
C ALA A 434 13.48 0.60 18.07
N ASN A 435 13.61 -0.42 17.23
CA ASN A 435 14.82 -0.71 16.45
C ASN A 435 14.46 -1.36 15.10
N ASN A 436 15.46 -1.52 14.24
CA ASN A 436 15.26 -2.07 12.89
C ASN A 436 15.11 -3.59 12.81
N THR A 437 15.08 -4.30 13.93
CA THR A 437 14.86 -5.76 13.99
C THR A 437 13.45 -6.09 14.40
N TYR A 438 12.95 -5.45 15.46
CA TYR A 438 11.63 -5.69 16.03
C TYR A 438 10.63 -4.58 15.72
N GLY A 439 11.08 -3.49 15.11
CA GLY A 439 10.27 -2.28 15.04
C GLY A 439 9.97 -1.76 16.44
N TYR A 440 8.71 -1.50 16.70
CA TYR A 440 8.20 -1.11 18.01
C TYR A 440 7.87 -2.32 18.90
N GLY A 441 8.20 -3.54 18.44
CA GLY A 441 8.06 -4.78 19.20
C GLY A 441 6.80 -5.58 18.81
N ILE A 442 6.46 -6.56 19.66
CA ILE A 442 5.29 -7.40 19.45
C ILE A 442 4.02 -6.58 19.68
N MET A 443 3.07 -6.69 18.74
CA MET A 443 1.77 -6.03 18.82
C MET A 443 1.00 -6.43 20.09
N ASN A 444 0.24 -5.48 20.65
CA ASN A 444 -0.72 -5.73 21.72
C ASN A 444 -2.10 -5.15 21.34
N ALA A 445 -2.98 -6.00 20.84
CA ALA A 445 -4.29 -5.60 20.33
C ALA A 445 -5.21 -4.99 21.43
N ALA A 446 -5.21 -5.55 22.61
CA ALA A 446 -6.02 -5.06 23.73
C ALA A 446 -5.53 -3.67 24.22
N ALA A 447 -4.21 -3.49 24.32
CA ALA A 447 -3.64 -2.20 24.67
C ALA A 447 -3.92 -1.14 23.61
N ALA A 448 -3.89 -1.50 22.31
CA ALA A 448 -4.19 -0.59 21.21
C ALA A 448 -5.63 -0.06 21.29
N VAL A 449 -6.62 -0.87 21.66
CA VAL A 449 -7.99 -0.40 21.89
C VAL A 449 -8.07 0.57 23.07
N GLY A 450 -7.23 0.40 24.09
CA GLY A 450 -7.16 1.30 25.24
C GLY A 450 -6.35 2.59 25.02
N TYR A 451 -5.67 2.71 23.87
CA TYR A 451 -4.80 3.85 23.59
C TYR A 451 -5.61 5.14 23.37
N GLU A 452 -5.14 6.23 23.93
CA GLU A 452 -5.67 7.56 23.64
C GLU A 452 -4.83 8.17 22.52
N THR A 453 -5.37 8.18 21.30
CA THR A 453 -4.69 8.76 20.14
C THR A 453 -4.40 10.24 20.35
N THR A 454 -3.30 10.72 19.79
CA THR A 454 -2.93 12.14 19.87
C THR A 454 -4.03 13.06 19.31
N SER A 455 -4.79 12.57 18.33
CA SER A 455 -5.98 13.28 17.82
C SER A 455 -7.08 13.42 18.87
N ALA A 456 -7.28 12.43 19.77
CA ALA A 456 -8.29 12.50 20.84
C ALA A 456 -7.89 13.49 21.94
N ILE A 457 -6.61 13.58 22.27
CA ILE A 457 -6.08 14.57 23.24
C ILE A 457 -6.26 15.99 22.67
N ASP A 458 -6.07 16.16 21.37
CA ASP A 458 -6.27 17.43 20.69
C ASP A 458 -7.75 17.86 20.62
N GLN A 459 -8.69 16.92 20.48
CA GLN A 459 -10.12 17.25 20.41
C GLN A 459 -10.71 17.80 21.73
N THR A 460 -10.16 17.46 22.88
CA THR A 460 -10.66 17.96 24.19
C THR A 460 -10.14 19.36 24.55
N ASN A 461 -9.07 19.83 23.89
CA ASN A 461 -8.44 21.12 24.15
C ASN A 461 -8.35 22.05 22.94
N PHE A 462 -8.87 21.68 21.76
CA PHE A 462 -8.83 22.55 20.59
C PHE A 462 -10.06 23.43 20.51
N SER A 463 -9.85 24.70 20.77
CA SER A 463 -10.73 25.76 20.28
C SER A 463 -10.83 25.66 18.74
N PRO A 464 -12.00 25.84 18.10
CA PRO A 464 -12.20 25.82 16.65
C PRO A 464 -11.27 26.73 15.82
N ASP A 465 -10.36 27.44 16.48
CA ASP A 465 -9.47 28.44 15.93
C ASP A 465 -8.10 27.92 15.47
N GLN A 466 -7.82 26.59 15.52
CA GLN A 466 -6.43 26.08 15.43
C GLN A 466 -6.10 25.23 14.20
N TYR A 467 -6.83 25.27 13.10
CA TYR A 467 -6.47 24.47 11.92
C TYR A 467 -5.58 25.26 10.96
N ASN A 468 -4.30 24.85 10.88
CA ASN A 468 -3.39 25.20 9.81
C ASN A 468 -2.56 23.96 9.48
N LEU A 469 -3.17 22.96 8.82
CA LEU A 469 -2.47 21.80 8.30
C LEU A 469 -1.84 22.16 6.96
N LEU A 470 -0.52 22.10 6.90
CA LEU A 470 0.26 22.31 5.69
C LEU A 470 0.69 20.95 5.13
N ASN A 471 0.02 20.49 4.08
CA ASN A 471 0.41 19.31 3.32
C ASN A 471 1.11 19.73 2.02
N ILE A 472 2.24 19.09 1.69
CA ILE A 472 3.11 19.51 0.60
C ILE A 472 3.66 18.30 -0.12
N TYR A 473 3.41 18.21 -1.44
CA TYR A 473 3.90 17.12 -2.28
C TYR A 473 4.07 17.55 -3.76
N PRO A 474 4.94 16.84 -4.52
CA PRO A 474 5.96 15.90 -4.05
C PRO A 474 7.08 16.62 -3.29
N ASN A 475 7.84 15.91 -2.46
CA ASN A 475 9.02 16.46 -1.78
C ASN A 475 10.09 15.36 -1.62
N PRO A 476 11.19 15.40 -2.37
CA PRO A 476 11.65 16.46 -3.27
C PRO A 476 10.76 16.72 -4.48
N PHE A 477 10.86 17.92 -5.09
CA PHE A 477 10.01 18.29 -6.21
C PHE A 477 10.80 18.84 -7.41
N ASN A 478 10.25 18.59 -8.62
CA ASN A 478 10.71 19.09 -9.90
C ASN A 478 9.59 18.95 -10.94
N PRO A 479 9.17 19.96 -11.69
CA PRO A 479 9.46 21.38 -11.50
C PRO A 479 8.48 22.09 -10.56
N SER A 480 7.45 21.41 -10.06
CA SER A 480 6.33 22.02 -9.33
C SER A 480 6.02 21.29 -8.01
N LEU A 481 5.54 22.06 -7.05
CA LEU A 481 5.16 21.64 -5.72
C LEU A 481 3.69 21.99 -5.47
N THR A 482 2.89 21.02 -5.06
CA THR A 482 1.53 21.26 -4.58
C THR A 482 1.55 21.51 -3.08
N ILE A 483 0.87 22.56 -2.64
CA ILE A 483 0.78 22.97 -1.23
C ILE A 483 -0.69 23.03 -0.88
N GLN A 484 -1.13 22.25 0.07
CA GLN A 484 -2.50 22.27 0.60
C GLN A 484 -2.50 22.84 2.00
N VAL A 485 -3.29 23.87 2.22
CA VAL A 485 -3.45 24.50 3.52
C VAL A 485 -4.90 24.39 3.96
N SER A 486 -5.14 23.73 5.07
CA SER A 486 -6.48 23.60 5.65
C SER A 486 -6.71 24.69 6.68
N THR A 487 -7.77 25.46 6.49
CA THR A 487 -8.20 26.51 7.45
C THR A 487 -9.72 26.61 7.49
N ARG A 488 -10.25 27.29 8.49
CA ARG A 488 -11.69 27.63 8.49
C ARG A 488 -12.00 28.71 7.43
N PRO A 489 -13.17 28.66 6.80
CA PRO A 489 -13.63 29.73 5.95
C PRO A 489 -13.67 31.08 6.69
N GLY A 490 -13.20 32.14 6.04
CA GLY A 490 -13.11 33.48 6.59
C GLY A 490 -11.79 33.82 7.30
N ALA A 491 -10.89 32.85 7.52
CA ALA A 491 -9.57 33.10 8.09
C ALA A 491 -8.66 33.83 7.09
N ASN A 492 -7.77 34.68 7.60
CA ASN A 492 -6.70 35.27 6.80
C ASN A 492 -5.56 34.25 6.69
N LEU A 493 -5.24 33.84 5.49
CA LEU A 493 -4.14 32.93 5.17
C LEU A 493 -3.02 33.69 4.47
N ASN A 494 -1.78 33.41 4.85
CA ASN A 494 -0.57 33.82 4.17
C ASN A 494 0.32 32.61 3.92
N VAL A 495 0.81 32.40 2.73
CA VAL A 495 1.74 31.31 2.38
C VAL A 495 2.96 31.89 1.70
N ASP A 496 4.12 31.75 2.36
CA ASP A 496 5.39 32.31 1.93
C ASP A 496 6.46 31.23 1.77
N VAL A 497 7.43 31.52 0.90
CA VAL A 497 8.61 30.68 0.70
C VAL A 497 9.86 31.41 1.18
N PHE A 498 10.70 30.67 1.89
CA PHE A 498 12.02 31.14 2.38
C PHE A 498 13.11 30.19 1.90
N SER A 499 14.32 30.71 1.67
CA SER A 499 15.53 29.92 1.50
C SER A 499 16.02 29.34 2.84
N TYR A 500 16.95 28.40 2.79
CA TYR A 500 17.51 27.75 3.99
C TYR A 500 18.13 28.70 5.00
N ASP A 501 18.62 29.88 4.55
CA ASP A 501 19.20 30.95 5.36
C ASP A 501 18.14 31.97 5.84
N GLY A 502 16.84 31.66 5.66
CA GLY A 502 15.73 32.50 6.15
C GLY A 502 15.37 33.69 5.25
N ARG A 503 15.99 33.83 4.07
CA ARG A 503 15.66 34.90 3.16
C ARG A 503 14.32 34.64 2.45
N PHE A 504 13.45 35.64 2.42
CA PHE A 504 12.18 35.61 1.69
C PHE A 504 12.41 35.39 0.17
N ILE A 505 11.70 34.46 -0.42
CA ILE A 505 11.78 34.11 -1.84
C ILE A 505 10.51 34.53 -2.59
N ALA A 506 9.34 34.14 -2.08
CA ALA A 506 8.06 34.43 -2.75
C ALA A 506 6.89 34.40 -1.75
N ASN A 507 5.85 35.18 -2.04
CA ASN A 507 4.53 34.99 -1.45
C ASN A 507 3.67 34.25 -2.46
N LEU A 508 3.10 33.10 -2.06
CA LEU A 508 2.27 32.24 -2.92
C LEU A 508 0.78 32.54 -2.74
N TYR A 509 0.39 33.03 -1.56
CA TYR A 509 -0.97 33.41 -1.26
C TYR A 509 -1.03 34.42 -0.11
N SER A 510 -1.90 35.40 -0.24
CA SER A 510 -2.23 36.34 0.84
C SER A 510 -3.68 36.79 0.69
N GLY A 511 -4.54 36.43 1.65
CA GLY A 511 -5.95 36.80 1.58
C GLY A 511 -6.87 36.00 2.51
N LYS A 512 -8.16 36.29 2.42
CA LYS A 512 -9.20 35.53 3.11
C LYS A 512 -9.44 34.20 2.41
N GLN A 513 -9.48 33.16 3.20
CA GLN A 513 -9.80 31.81 2.77
C GLN A 513 -11.32 31.63 2.69
N PHE A 514 -11.84 31.15 1.56
CA PHE A 514 -13.27 30.92 1.36
C PHE A 514 -13.65 29.42 1.37
N THR A 515 -12.69 28.55 1.27
CA THR A 515 -12.82 27.09 1.29
C THR A 515 -12.13 26.49 2.50
N LYS A 516 -12.48 25.26 2.91
CA LYS A 516 -11.79 24.57 4.01
C LYS A 516 -10.33 24.24 3.65
N VAL A 517 -10.04 24.03 2.38
CA VAL A 517 -8.68 23.71 1.88
C VAL A 517 -8.34 24.65 0.74
N GLN A 518 -7.20 25.31 0.83
CA GLN A 518 -6.59 26.06 -0.26
C GLN A 518 -5.46 25.23 -0.87
N THR A 519 -5.59 24.94 -2.15
CA THR A 519 -4.51 24.29 -2.92
C THR A 519 -3.76 25.33 -3.74
N LEU A 520 -2.45 25.34 -3.59
CA LEU A 520 -1.54 26.22 -4.33
C LEU A 520 -0.54 25.34 -5.08
N ASN A 521 -0.13 25.81 -6.25
CA ASN A 521 0.93 25.17 -7.03
C ASN A 521 2.10 26.13 -7.17
N TRP A 522 3.28 25.74 -6.66
CA TRP A 522 4.49 26.53 -6.76
C TRP A 522 5.46 25.92 -7.77
N LYS A 523 5.73 26.67 -8.82
CA LYS A 523 6.75 26.33 -9.82
C LYS A 523 7.86 27.39 -9.76
N PRO A 524 8.97 27.11 -9.09
CA PRO A 524 10.03 28.09 -8.94
C PRO A 524 10.74 28.38 -10.26
N GLU A 525 10.95 29.66 -10.53
CA GLU A 525 11.74 30.13 -11.65
C GLU A 525 13.00 30.85 -11.15
N ASN A 526 14.14 30.59 -11.78
CA ASN A 526 15.42 31.29 -11.52
C ASN A 526 15.98 31.15 -10.10
N ILE A 527 15.61 30.11 -9.37
CA ILE A 527 16.25 29.76 -8.09
C ILE A 527 17.10 28.48 -8.23
N PRO A 528 18.16 28.29 -7.45
CA PRO A 528 18.99 27.09 -7.47
C PRO A 528 18.25 25.88 -6.88
N SER A 529 18.69 24.66 -7.21
CA SER A 529 18.36 23.46 -6.45
C SER A 529 18.80 23.62 -5.00
N GLY A 530 17.99 23.14 -4.06
CA GLY A 530 18.31 23.27 -2.64
C GLY A 530 17.11 23.16 -1.72
N ILE A 531 17.37 23.39 -0.43
CA ILE A 531 16.36 23.34 0.63
C ILE A 531 15.67 24.70 0.74
N TYR A 532 14.34 24.65 0.82
CA TYR A 532 13.47 25.80 1.05
C TYR A 532 12.49 25.49 2.19
N PHE A 533 11.90 26.53 2.76
CA PHE A 533 10.88 26.42 3.79
C PHE A 533 9.59 27.09 3.30
N ILE A 534 8.50 26.35 3.32
CA ILE A 534 7.16 26.89 3.11
C ILE A 534 6.59 27.26 4.48
N ARG A 535 6.23 28.53 4.65
CA ARG A 535 5.54 29.01 5.84
C ARG A 535 4.08 29.24 5.50
N SER A 536 3.18 28.66 6.26
CA SER A 536 1.79 29.09 6.29
C SER A 536 1.49 29.84 7.58
N SER A 537 0.80 30.96 7.48
CA SER A 537 0.35 31.75 8.62
C SER A 537 -1.16 31.97 8.54
N VAL A 538 -1.88 31.55 9.58
CA VAL A 538 -3.32 31.71 9.70
C VAL A 538 -3.64 32.41 11.01
N SER A 539 -4.23 33.60 10.93
CA SER A 539 -4.62 34.38 12.12
C SER A 539 -3.47 34.54 13.13
N GLY A 540 -2.23 34.69 12.65
CA GLY A 540 -1.03 34.89 13.46
C GLY A 540 -0.34 33.62 13.98
N LYS A 541 -0.87 32.43 13.66
CA LYS A 541 -0.19 31.16 13.93
C LYS A 541 0.55 30.69 12.68
N GLU A 542 1.78 30.25 12.86
CA GLU A 542 2.69 29.89 11.78
C GLU A 542 3.04 28.39 11.83
N GLN A 543 3.11 27.77 10.67
CA GLN A 543 3.69 26.45 10.45
C GLN A 543 4.74 26.52 9.35
N PHE A 544 5.79 25.70 9.50
CA PHE A 544 6.87 25.59 8.52
C PHE A 544 7.01 24.15 8.05
N LYS A 545 7.18 23.97 6.75
CA LYS A 545 7.57 22.69 6.15
C LYS A 545 8.82 22.88 5.29
N LYS A 546 9.77 21.95 5.49
CA LYS A 546 10.97 21.86 4.66
C LYS A 546 10.61 21.19 3.33
N VAL A 547 11.07 21.75 2.23
CA VAL A 547 10.95 21.19 0.88
C VAL A 547 12.31 21.21 0.18
N THR A 548 12.52 20.24 -0.70
CA THR A 548 13.76 20.14 -1.48
C THR A 548 13.42 20.31 -2.96
N PHE A 549 13.96 21.35 -3.58
CA PHE A 549 13.85 21.60 -5.01
C PHE A 549 15.04 20.98 -5.75
N ILE A 550 14.77 20.19 -6.77
CA ILE A 550 15.76 19.57 -7.65
C ILE A 550 15.50 20.05 -9.08
N LYS A 551 16.51 20.65 -9.73
CA LYS A 551 16.43 21.05 -11.14
C LYS A 551 16.69 19.86 -12.05
#